data_08e270f308d3f65f951b68e1045a68a4
#
_entry.id   08e270f308d3f65f951b68e1045a68a4
#
_cell.length_a   1.000
_cell.length_b   1.000
_cell.length_c   1.000
_cell.angle_alpha   90.00
_cell.angle_beta   90.00
_cell.angle_gamma   90.00
#
_symmetry.space_group_name_H-M   'P 1'
#
loop_
_entity.id
_entity.type
_entity.pdbx_description
1 polymer ?
#
loop_
_entity_poly.entity_id
_entity_poly.type
_entity_poly.pdbx_seq_one_letter_code
_entity_poly.pdbx_strand_id
1 'polypeptide(L)'
;VVAEANIESHGMGYGEETLAKNPSYKKAHLERNQRNVQRGFNHPSIIFWSLGNEAGYGPNFEAAYDWIKNEDPSRAVQYEQAGKNGKTDIFCPMYYNYEDCAKYSEDNSMQKPLIQCEYAHAMGNSQGGFKEYWDLIRKYPKYQGGFIWDFVDQSVRWTGKNGKMIYAYGGDFNKFDASDNNFCDNGLISPDRVPNPHMYEVGYYYQDIWTTPGDLSKGEIKVYNENFFRDLSAYYLEWEMLKGGKVVRSGRVDDLKVAPQQTSTIRLDLGETCQCTEWLLNVSYKLKNREGLLPAGHTVAKDQLTLNPYKAPSMDLKNVETTNIETKAPAVQDNDANYLIVEGCGFRTEFNRENGYLIKYEVNGQDMIKEGEALTPNFWRAPTDNDFGAGLQKKYAAWKNPEMKLTSLNQRMENKQVIVEAVYDMPTVSAKLNLTYVINNKGAIKVTQKMTADKNAKVSPMFRFGMQMPMPRYFENIEYYGRGPVENYIDRKGNADLAIYRQTVDEQFYSYIRPQENGTKSDIRWWKMLNEAGNGIEVVASAPFSASALHYTIESLDDGARKDQRHSPEVEEADLTNLCLDKVQMGLGCVNSWGTIALPEYQIPYGDYEFTFILTPVKHSIEIE
;
A
#
# COMPACT_ATOMS: atom_id res chain seq x y z
N VAL A 1 19.92 18.48 10.66
CA VAL A 1 18.80 19.44 10.66
C VAL A 1 19.08 20.50 9.61
N VAL A 2 18.06 20.89 8.83
CA VAL A 2 18.01 22.13 8.03
C VAL A 2 17.23 23.16 8.86
N ALA A 3 17.84 24.34 9.11
CA ALA A 3 17.16 25.42 9.80
C ALA A 3 16.69 26.45 8.77
N GLU A 4 15.38 26.63 8.68
CA GLU A 4 14.75 27.50 7.71
C GLU A 4 14.28 28.82 8.33
N ALA A 5 14.49 29.90 7.60
CA ALA A 5 13.97 31.21 7.97
C ALA A 5 12.45 31.26 7.68
N ASN A 6 11.70 31.89 8.55
CA ASN A 6 10.26 31.97 8.43
C ASN A 6 9.86 33.04 7.36
N ILE A 7 10.06 32.70 6.09
CA ILE A 7 9.67 33.48 4.93
C ILE A 7 8.87 32.56 4.01
N GLU A 8 7.62 32.92 3.78
CA GLU A 8 6.75 32.24 2.84
C GLU A 8 5.73 33.22 2.28
N SER A 9 5.46 33.14 0.96
CA SER A 9 4.46 33.95 0.29
C SER A 9 3.84 33.21 -0.93
N HIS A 10 3.58 31.92 -0.74
CA HIS A 10 3.12 30.98 -1.78
C HIS A 10 1.96 31.53 -2.65
N GLY A 11 0.94 32.09 -2.06
CA GLY A 11 -0.24 32.60 -2.79
C GLY A 11 -0.04 33.92 -3.53
N MET A 12 1.15 34.53 -3.49
CA MET A 12 1.43 35.85 -4.09
C MET A 12 2.13 35.76 -5.45
N GLY A 13 2.33 34.56 -6.00
CA GLY A 13 3.03 34.34 -7.26
C GLY A 13 4.56 34.45 -7.17
N TYR A 14 5.23 34.07 -8.26
CA TYR A 14 6.69 33.97 -8.33
C TYR A 14 7.29 34.89 -9.41
N GLY A 15 6.45 35.71 -10.07
CA GLY A 15 6.85 36.66 -11.13
C GLY A 15 7.48 37.95 -10.62
N GLU A 16 7.18 39.06 -11.29
CA GLU A 16 7.69 40.39 -10.92
C GLU A 16 7.04 40.96 -9.64
N GLU A 17 5.86 40.47 -9.30
CA GLU A 17 5.06 40.86 -8.13
C GLU A 17 5.57 40.23 -6.82
N THR A 18 6.47 39.26 -6.90
CA THR A 18 6.95 38.57 -5.70
C THR A 18 7.63 39.50 -4.70
N LEU A 19 7.41 39.24 -3.40
CA LEU A 19 8.07 40.00 -2.33
C LEU A 19 9.60 39.87 -2.36
N ALA A 20 10.14 38.81 -2.96
CA ALA A 20 11.57 38.60 -3.17
C ALA A 20 12.22 39.70 -4.02
N LYS A 21 11.48 40.36 -4.90
CA LYS A 21 11.93 41.45 -5.78
C LYS A 21 11.56 42.84 -5.26
N ASN A 22 10.66 42.93 -4.31
CA ASN A 22 10.21 44.20 -3.76
C ASN A 22 11.22 44.78 -2.76
N PRO A 23 11.88 45.92 -3.03
CA PRO A 23 12.89 46.49 -2.16
C PRO A 23 12.41 46.83 -0.75
N SER A 24 11.11 47.12 -0.54
CA SER A 24 10.56 47.43 0.77
C SER A 24 10.59 46.24 1.72
N TYR A 25 10.64 45.01 1.19
CA TYR A 25 10.72 43.75 1.95
C TYR A 25 12.15 43.26 2.18
N LYS A 26 13.17 43.90 1.59
CA LYS A 26 14.57 43.50 1.73
C LYS A 26 15.01 43.36 3.20
N LYS A 27 14.67 44.36 4.03
CA LYS A 27 15.01 44.34 5.45
C LYS A 27 14.34 43.15 6.16
N ALA A 28 13.08 42.87 5.87
CA ALA A 28 12.36 41.75 6.48
C ALA A 28 12.95 40.37 6.09
N HIS A 29 13.29 40.15 4.83
CA HIS A 29 13.99 38.94 4.39
C HIS A 29 15.34 38.75 5.08
N LEU A 30 16.13 39.81 5.11
CA LEU A 30 17.45 39.77 5.71
C LEU A 30 17.39 39.50 7.21
N GLU A 31 16.58 40.25 7.99
CA GLU A 31 16.47 40.09 9.43
C GLU A 31 15.97 38.70 9.85
N ARG A 32 15.02 38.11 9.10
CA ARG A 32 14.53 36.75 9.39
C ARG A 32 15.64 35.72 9.24
N ASN A 33 16.41 35.81 8.17
CA ASN A 33 17.57 34.97 7.95
C ASN A 33 18.65 35.18 9.01
N GLN A 34 18.98 36.43 9.34
CA GLN A 34 19.95 36.77 10.39
C GLN A 34 19.55 36.17 11.74
N ARG A 35 18.29 36.32 12.14
CA ARG A 35 17.78 35.75 13.39
C ARG A 35 17.81 34.23 13.40
N ASN A 36 17.47 33.58 12.28
CA ASN A 36 17.55 32.13 12.14
C ASN A 36 18.98 31.64 12.38
N VAL A 37 19.97 32.24 11.72
CA VAL A 37 21.37 31.86 11.82
C VAL A 37 21.92 32.18 13.23
N GLN A 38 21.74 33.39 13.73
CA GLN A 38 22.25 33.81 15.04
C GLN A 38 21.69 32.98 16.20
N ARG A 39 20.39 32.66 16.16
CA ARG A 39 19.76 31.74 17.13
C ARG A 39 20.31 30.32 17.03
N GLY A 40 20.53 29.85 15.80
CA GLY A 40 20.92 28.46 15.51
C GLY A 40 22.44 28.21 15.57
N PHE A 41 23.30 29.22 15.72
CA PHE A 41 24.76 29.14 15.56
C PHE A 41 25.40 28.04 16.42
N ASN A 42 24.97 27.92 17.67
CA ASN A 42 25.53 26.97 18.65
C ASN A 42 24.85 25.57 18.61
N HIS A 43 24.06 25.29 17.59
CA HIS A 43 23.44 23.97 17.40
C HIS A 43 24.21 23.18 16.33
N PRO A 44 25.11 22.26 16.69
CA PRO A 44 25.89 21.48 15.72
C PRO A 44 25.05 20.51 14.89
N SER A 45 23.85 20.21 15.32
CA SER A 45 22.88 19.41 14.54
C SER A 45 22.35 20.14 13.30
N ILE A 46 22.45 21.48 13.25
CA ILE A 46 22.10 22.24 12.05
C ILE A 46 23.27 22.14 11.08
N ILE A 47 23.05 21.54 9.93
CA ILE A 47 24.07 21.32 8.89
C ILE A 47 23.82 22.18 7.65
N PHE A 48 22.61 22.67 7.44
CA PHE A 48 22.22 23.56 6.35
C PHE A 48 21.36 24.71 6.87
N TRP A 49 21.48 25.88 6.21
CA TRP A 49 20.58 27.01 6.36
C TRP A 49 19.64 27.07 5.14
N SER A 50 18.35 27.26 5.36
CA SER A 50 17.36 27.49 4.30
C SER A 50 16.83 28.92 4.39
N LEU A 51 16.79 29.61 3.23
CA LEU A 51 16.43 31.03 3.16
C LEU A 51 14.93 31.29 3.35
N GLY A 52 14.09 30.29 3.14
CA GLY A 52 12.64 30.38 3.19
C GLY A 52 11.97 29.36 2.29
N ASN A 53 10.66 29.46 2.14
CA ASN A 53 9.82 28.55 1.40
C ASN A 53 8.90 29.31 0.42
N GLU A 54 8.80 28.84 -0.83
CA GLU A 54 7.79 29.23 -1.84
C GLU A 54 7.48 30.73 -1.91
N ALA A 55 8.52 31.56 -1.93
CA ALA A 55 8.40 33.03 -1.88
C ALA A 55 8.97 33.74 -3.10
N GLY A 56 9.14 33.03 -4.24
CA GLY A 56 9.76 33.55 -5.45
C GLY A 56 11.28 33.78 -5.28
N TYR A 57 11.96 34.20 -6.35
CA TYR A 57 13.41 34.44 -6.32
C TYR A 57 13.74 35.88 -6.75
N GLY A 58 14.68 36.50 -6.06
CA GLY A 58 15.12 37.84 -6.37
C GLY A 58 16.17 38.40 -5.43
N PRO A 59 16.51 39.70 -5.59
CA PRO A 59 17.62 40.36 -4.87
C PRO A 59 17.54 40.26 -3.35
N ASN A 60 16.36 40.11 -2.78
CA ASN A 60 16.18 40.01 -1.33
C ASN A 60 16.74 38.69 -0.79
N PHE A 61 16.52 37.57 -1.49
CA PHE A 61 17.09 36.26 -1.15
C PHE A 61 18.59 36.21 -1.46
N GLU A 62 19.04 36.83 -2.56
CA GLU A 62 20.47 36.91 -2.88
C GLU A 62 21.25 37.65 -1.79
N ALA A 63 20.71 38.77 -1.27
CA ALA A 63 21.30 39.49 -0.17
C ALA A 63 21.36 38.66 1.14
N ALA A 64 20.32 37.87 1.40
CA ALA A 64 20.31 36.97 2.55
C ALA A 64 21.34 35.83 2.40
N TYR A 65 21.45 35.23 1.20
CA TYR A 65 22.49 34.24 0.90
C TYR A 65 23.89 34.80 1.13
N ASP A 66 24.20 35.97 0.54
CA ASP A 66 25.51 36.61 0.67
C ASP A 66 25.86 36.92 2.13
N TRP A 67 24.87 37.39 2.89
CA TRP A 67 25.07 37.67 4.30
C TRP A 67 25.39 36.37 5.10
N ILE A 68 24.63 35.28 4.87
CA ILE A 68 24.87 34.00 5.56
C ILE A 68 26.25 33.45 5.20
N LYS A 69 26.63 33.45 3.93
CA LYS A 69 27.94 32.95 3.48
C LYS A 69 29.10 33.74 4.07
N ASN A 70 28.92 35.05 4.37
CA ASN A 70 29.92 35.88 5.05
C ASN A 70 29.96 35.60 6.56
N GLU A 71 28.82 35.35 7.20
CA GLU A 71 28.71 35.10 8.63
C GLU A 71 29.08 33.67 9.01
N ASP A 72 28.60 32.70 8.25
CA ASP A 72 28.86 31.26 8.44
C ASP A 72 29.28 30.59 7.12
N PRO A 73 30.57 30.66 6.75
CA PRO A 73 31.06 29.99 5.55
C PRO A 73 31.13 28.46 5.68
N SER A 74 30.92 27.91 6.87
CA SER A 74 31.12 26.49 7.16
C SER A 74 29.91 25.63 6.75
N ARG A 75 28.70 26.19 6.70
CA ARG A 75 27.49 25.47 6.38
C ARG A 75 26.95 25.83 5.00
N ALA A 76 26.35 24.86 4.33
CA ALA A 76 25.68 25.09 3.04
C ALA A 76 24.37 25.87 3.24
N VAL A 77 24.02 26.65 2.22
CA VAL A 77 22.77 27.43 2.17
C VAL A 77 21.92 26.93 1.01
N GLN A 78 20.65 26.65 1.27
CA GLN A 78 19.69 26.23 0.24
C GLN A 78 18.53 27.20 0.10
N TYR A 79 17.96 27.24 -1.10
CA TYR A 79 16.66 27.85 -1.39
C TYR A 79 16.07 27.28 -2.69
N GLU A 80 14.85 26.78 -2.64
CA GLU A 80 14.27 26.01 -3.73
C GLU A 80 13.98 26.87 -4.98
N GLN A 81 13.49 28.13 -4.82
CA GLN A 81 13.23 29.03 -5.94
C GLN A 81 14.50 29.62 -6.59
N ALA A 82 15.67 29.43 -5.99
CA ALA A 82 16.94 29.74 -6.66
C ALA A 82 17.25 28.78 -7.81
N GLY A 83 16.59 27.62 -7.86
CA GLY A 83 16.73 26.65 -8.93
C GLY A 83 18.16 26.18 -9.15
N LYS A 84 18.47 25.80 -10.41
CA LYS A 84 19.80 25.27 -10.76
C LYS A 84 20.89 26.35 -10.76
N ASN A 85 20.55 27.57 -11.12
CA ASN A 85 21.51 28.62 -11.47
C ASN A 85 21.57 29.79 -10.48
N GLY A 86 20.61 29.93 -9.58
CA GLY A 86 20.57 30.98 -8.57
C GLY A 86 21.53 30.76 -7.41
N LYS A 87 21.52 31.69 -6.44
CA LYS A 87 22.33 31.62 -5.23
C LYS A 87 21.80 30.61 -4.25
N THR A 88 22.27 29.39 -4.38
CA THR A 88 22.02 28.23 -3.52
C THR A 88 23.21 27.27 -3.67
N ASP A 89 23.67 26.67 -2.59
CA ASP A 89 24.71 25.64 -2.63
C ASP A 89 24.17 24.27 -3.03
N ILE A 90 22.89 24.04 -2.83
CA ILE A 90 22.17 22.79 -3.08
C ILE A 90 21.08 23.07 -4.10
N PHE A 91 20.94 22.22 -5.10
CA PHE A 91 19.74 22.20 -5.93
C PHE A 91 18.65 21.44 -5.16
N CYS A 92 17.63 22.14 -4.69
CA CYS A 92 16.62 21.61 -3.80
C CYS A 92 15.19 21.83 -4.35
N PRO A 93 14.82 21.14 -5.46
CA PRO A 93 13.48 21.23 -6.02
C PRO A 93 12.45 20.58 -5.11
N MET A 94 11.17 20.90 -5.34
CA MET A 94 10.03 20.22 -4.73
C MET A 94 9.43 19.22 -5.71
N TYR A 95 9.08 18.03 -5.19
CA TYR A 95 8.26 17.02 -5.88
C TYR A 95 8.74 16.67 -7.30
N TYR A 96 10.06 16.66 -7.50
CA TYR A 96 10.64 16.14 -8.74
C TYR A 96 10.27 14.67 -8.88
N ASN A 97 9.79 14.31 -10.08
CA ASN A 97 9.53 12.92 -10.40
C ASN A 97 10.83 12.13 -10.60
N TYR A 98 10.72 10.84 -10.71
CA TYR A 98 11.88 9.93 -10.81
C TYR A 98 12.76 10.23 -12.03
N GLU A 99 12.14 10.52 -13.19
CA GLU A 99 12.84 10.83 -14.43
C GLU A 99 13.65 12.13 -14.33
N ASP A 100 13.07 13.17 -13.74
CA ASP A 100 13.74 14.46 -13.57
C ASP A 100 14.90 14.39 -12.57
N CYS A 101 14.75 13.59 -11.50
CA CYS A 101 15.82 13.28 -10.56
C CYS A 101 16.99 12.56 -11.26
N ALA A 102 16.67 11.55 -12.08
CA ALA A 102 17.67 10.80 -12.84
C ALA A 102 18.39 11.71 -13.86
N LYS A 103 17.65 12.47 -14.67
CA LYS A 103 18.18 13.41 -15.67
C LYS A 103 19.14 14.43 -15.04
N TYR A 104 18.74 15.05 -13.92
CA TYR A 104 19.61 16.00 -13.23
C TYR A 104 20.88 15.32 -12.73
N SER A 105 20.76 14.12 -12.17
CA SER A 105 21.87 13.39 -11.59
C SER A 105 22.88 12.92 -12.64
N GLU A 106 22.42 12.59 -13.85
CA GLU A 106 23.26 12.19 -14.99
C GLU A 106 23.92 13.36 -15.70
N ASP A 107 23.39 14.58 -15.56
CA ASP A 107 23.94 15.77 -16.23
C ASP A 107 25.24 16.22 -15.56
N ASN A 108 26.37 15.96 -16.23
CA ASN A 108 27.70 16.33 -15.75
C ASN A 108 27.95 17.85 -15.73
N SER A 109 27.13 18.66 -16.40
CA SER A 109 27.22 20.12 -16.33
C SER A 109 26.70 20.69 -15.00
N MET A 110 25.85 19.93 -14.30
CA MET A 110 25.29 20.28 -13.01
C MET A 110 26.21 19.82 -11.87
N GLN A 111 26.70 20.75 -11.08
CA GLN A 111 27.69 20.47 -10.01
C GLN A 111 27.07 20.44 -8.61
N LYS A 112 25.92 21.05 -8.40
CA LYS A 112 25.27 21.09 -7.08
C LYS A 112 24.68 19.72 -6.72
N PRO A 113 24.81 19.28 -5.44
CA PRO A 113 24.07 18.10 -4.99
C PRO A 113 22.56 18.34 -5.12
N LEU A 114 21.81 17.27 -5.44
CA LEU A 114 20.35 17.27 -5.44
C LEU A 114 19.85 16.77 -4.09
N ILE A 115 19.08 17.59 -3.39
CA ILE A 115 18.32 17.22 -2.20
C ILE A 115 16.94 17.84 -2.36
N GLN A 116 15.90 17.04 -2.52
CA GLN A 116 14.55 17.60 -2.62
C GLN A 116 14.15 18.19 -1.27
N CYS A 117 13.86 19.51 -1.22
CA CYS A 117 13.42 20.12 0.04
C CYS A 117 12.03 19.69 0.45
N GLU A 118 11.24 19.22 -0.52
CA GLU A 118 10.01 18.46 -0.32
C GLU A 118 9.90 17.37 -1.37
N TYR A 119 9.57 16.15 -0.95
CA TYR A 119 9.26 15.03 -1.82
C TYR A 119 8.31 14.05 -1.14
N ALA A 120 7.80 13.09 -1.91
CA ALA A 120 7.02 11.97 -1.40
C ALA A 120 5.90 12.43 -0.45
N HIS A 121 4.96 13.23 -0.99
CA HIS A 121 3.84 13.82 -0.25
C HIS A 121 2.98 12.74 0.42
N ALA A 122 2.85 12.77 1.74
CA ALA A 122 2.33 11.66 2.55
C ALA A 122 0.84 11.79 2.91
N MET A 123 0.03 12.38 2.04
CA MET A 123 -1.38 12.63 2.31
C MET A 123 -2.21 11.36 2.26
N GLY A 124 -2.87 11.01 3.37
CA GLY A 124 -3.76 9.86 3.47
C GLY A 124 -3.06 8.53 3.15
N ASN A 125 -3.72 7.63 2.43
CA ASN A 125 -3.16 6.37 1.99
C ASN A 125 -2.23 6.56 0.78
N SER A 126 -0.94 6.72 1.02
CA SER A 126 0.06 7.17 0.07
C SER A 126 1.40 6.45 0.23
N GLN A 127 2.52 7.06 -0.24
CA GLN A 127 3.89 6.54 -0.20
C GLN A 127 4.12 5.29 -1.06
N GLY A 128 3.29 5.08 -2.07
CA GLY A 128 3.57 4.11 -3.13
C GLY A 128 4.67 4.65 -4.06
N GLY A 129 5.64 3.81 -4.43
CA GLY A 129 6.79 4.23 -5.24
C GLY A 129 7.91 4.92 -4.45
N PHE A 130 7.90 4.83 -3.13
CA PHE A 130 8.96 5.36 -2.28
C PHE A 130 10.30 4.65 -2.51
N LYS A 131 10.24 3.36 -2.79
CA LYS A 131 11.39 2.53 -3.21
C LYS A 131 12.17 3.16 -4.36
N GLU A 132 11.47 3.61 -5.40
CA GLU A 132 12.06 4.11 -6.64
C GLU A 132 12.88 5.39 -6.41
N TYR A 133 12.47 6.25 -5.48
CA TYR A 133 13.32 7.38 -5.05
C TYR A 133 14.60 6.90 -4.40
N TRP A 134 14.53 5.92 -3.50
CA TRP A 134 15.71 5.43 -2.77
C TRP A 134 16.64 4.58 -3.64
N ASP A 135 16.11 3.90 -4.65
CA ASP A 135 16.93 3.26 -5.69
C ASP A 135 17.76 4.31 -6.45
N LEU A 136 17.18 5.47 -6.79
CA LEU A 136 17.89 6.57 -7.46
C LEU A 136 18.91 7.26 -6.53
N ILE A 137 18.55 7.50 -5.28
CA ILE A 137 19.45 8.08 -4.26
C ILE A 137 20.68 7.20 -4.08
N ARG A 138 20.51 5.89 -3.99
CA ARG A 138 21.63 4.93 -3.88
C ARG A 138 22.44 4.78 -5.16
N LYS A 139 21.80 4.97 -6.31
CA LYS A 139 22.46 4.86 -7.63
C LYS A 139 23.31 6.08 -7.96
N TYR A 140 22.87 7.28 -7.62
CA TYR A 140 23.49 8.52 -8.06
C TYR A 140 24.09 9.31 -6.88
N PRO A 141 25.44 9.39 -6.75
CA PRO A 141 26.07 10.14 -5.65
C PRO A 141 25.66 11.62 -5.58
N LYS A 142 25.21 12.21 -6.69
CA LYS A 142 24.72 13.59 -6.73
C LYS A 142 23.34 13.74 -6.08
N TYR A 143 22.49 12.71 -6.10
CA TYR A 143 21.19 12.70 -5.46
C TYR A 143 21.32 12.18 -4.03
N GLN A 144 21.31 13.09 -3.07
CA GLN A 144 21.66 12.79 -1.69
C GLN A 144 20.46 12.63 -0.75
N GLY A 145 19.25 12.76 -1.25
CA GLY A 145 18.04 12.52 -0.45
C GLY A 145 16.95 13.56 -0.65
N GLY A 146 16.06 13.64 0.31
CA GLY A 146 14.96 14.60 0.35
C GLY A 146 14.29 14.65 1.72
N PHE A 147 13.38 15.60 1.89
CA PHE A 147 12.55 15.75 3.08
C PHE A 147 11.10 15.47 2.72
N ILE A 148 10.50 14.46 3.36
CA ILE A 148 9.12 14.09 3.13
C ILE A 148 8.19 15.20 3.65
N TRP A 149 7.22 15.61 2.86
CA TRP A 149 6.15 16.48 3.32
C TRP A 149 4.94 15.63 3.74
N ASP A 150 4.57 15.51 5.07
CA ASP A 150 5.43 16.00 6.14
C ASP A 150 5.55 14.94 7.26
N PHE A 151 5.85 15.31 8.49
CA PHE A 151 6.10 14.33 9.55
C PHE A 151 4.86 14.04 10.39
N VAL A 152 4.05 15.06 10.70
CA VAL A 152 2.88 14.92 11.60
C VAL A 152 1.66 15.51 10.93
N ASP A 153 0.56 14.75 10.87
CA ASP A 153 -0.75 15.29 10.48
C ASP A 153 -1.10 16.50 11.38
N GLN A 154 -1.50 17.63 10.76
CA GLN A 154 -1.64 18.91 11.44
C GLN A 154 -3.07 19.19 11.95
N SER A 155 -3.99 18.24 11.79
CA SER A 155 -5.35 18.34 12.34
C SER A 155 -5.38 18.22 13.87
N VAL A 156 -6.50 18.59 14.47
CA VAL A 156 -6.65 18.66 15.93
C VAL A 156 -7.79 17.76 16.42
N ARG A 157 -7.67 17.25 17.64
CA ARG A 157 -8.73 16.45 18.25
C ARG A 157 -10.01 17.27 18.42
N TRP A 158 -11.13 16.70 17.99
CA TRP A 158 -12.45 17.30 18.06
C TRP A 158 -13.53 16.24 18.27
N THR A 159 -14.76 16.68 18.51
CA THR A 159 -15.92 15.77 18.59
C THR A 159 -16.68 15.83 17.28
N GLY A 160 -16.78 14.68 16.58
CA GLY A 160 -17.53 14.54 15.35
C GLY A 160 -19.05 14.61 15.54
N LYS A 161 -19.78 14.62 14.45
CA LYS A 161 -21.26 14.72 14.42
C LYS A 161 -21.94 13.56 15.15
N ASN A 162 -21.32 12.37 15.16
CA ASN A 162 -21.81 11.18 15.86
C ASN A 162 -21.30 11.04 17.29
N GLY A 163 -20.62 12.06 17.83
CA GLY A 163 -20.06 12.07 19.18
C GLY A 163 -18.72 11.32 19.33
N LYS A 164 -18.20 10.70 18.27
CA LYS A 164 -16.88 10.05 18.27
C LYS A 164 -15.77 11.10 18.14
N MET A 165 -14.58 10.79 18.64
CA MET A 165 -13.39 11.60 18.44
C MET A 165 -12.98 11.57 16.97
N ILE A 166 -12.72 12.75 16.42
CA ILE A 166 -12.18 12.95 15.08
C ILE A 166 -10.91 13.82 15.13
N TYR A 167 -10.16 13.83 14.05
CA TYR A 167 -9.13 14.82 13.80
C TYR A 167 -9.69 15.86 12.83
N ALA A 168 -10.02 17.04 13.37
CA ALA A 168 -10.66 18.11 12.63
C ALA A 168 -9.67 18.94 11.81
N TYR A 169 -10.09 19.31 10.62
CA TYR A 169 -9.33 20.13 9.67
C TYR A 169 -10.19 21.29 9.15
N GLY A 170 -9.64 22.12 8.25
CA GLY A 170 -10.35 23.27 7.71
C GLY A 170 -11.73 22.91 7.13
N GLY A 171 -12.75 23.69 7.48
CA GLY A 171 -14.16 23.42 7.18
C GLY A 171 -14.98 22.85 8.33
N ASP A 172 -14.34 22.21 9.32
CA ASP A 172 -15.05 21.68 10.51
C ASP A 172 -15.47 22.80 11.48
N PHE A 173 -14.68 23.85 11.58
CA PHE A 173 -14.89 24.91 12.57
C PHE A 173 -15.95 25.93 12.13
N ASN A 174 -16.11 26.14 10.84
CA ASN A 174 -17.15 27.00 10.25
C ASN A 174 -17.27 26.76 8.74
N LYS A 175 -18.26 27.41 8.09
CA LYS A 175 -18.57 27.27 6.65
C LYS A 175 -18.20 28.49 5.80
N PHE A 176 -17.59 29.50 6.39
CA PHE A 176 -17.34 30.78 5.70
C PHE A 176 -15.87 30.99 5.37
N ASP A 177 -14.94 30.42 6.14
CA ASP A 177 -13.52 30.54 5.90
C ASP A 177 -13.10 29.62 4.75
N ALA A 178 -12.08 30.03 4.03
CA ALA A 178 -11.46 29.21 2.99
C ALA A 178 -10.89 27.92 3.62
N SER A 179 -11.00 26.82 2.89
CA SER A 179 -10.53 25.52 3.34
C SER A 179 -10.04 24.69 2.14
N ASP A 180 -8.88 24.10 2.26
CA ASP A 180 -8.36 23.07 1.36
C ASP A 180 -8.70 21.64 1.82
N ASN A 181 -9.79 21.48 2.62
CA ASN A 181 -10.17 20.20 3.19
C ASN A 181 -9.03 19.62 4.04
N ASN A 182 -8.71 18.34 3.93
CA ASN A 182 -7.66 17.67 4.69
C ASN A 182 -6.23 17.88 4.14
N PHE A 183 -5.97 18.95 3.41
CA PHE A 183 -4.64 19.19 2.81
C PHE A 183 -3.55 19.53 3.84
N CYS A 184 -3.91 19.70 5.11
CA CYS A 184 -2.98 19.80 6.24
C CYS A 184 -2.61 18.44 6.86
N ASP A 185 -3.15 17.33 6.36
CA ASP A 185 -2.95 15.99 6.90
C ASP A 185 -2.07 15.17 5.97
N ASN A 186 -0.77 15.45 6.05
CA ASN A 186 0.27 14.88 5.19
C ASN A 186 1.31 14.09 6.01
N GLY A 187 0.97 13.74 7.25
CA GLY A 187 1.90 13.19 8.21
C GLY A 187 2.29 11.74 7.95
N LEU A 188 3.57 11.42 8.19
CA LEU A 188 4.00 10.04 8.40
C LEU A 188 3.42 9.46 9.69
N ILE A 189 3.05 10.32 10.62
CA ILE A 189 2.40 9.95 11.88
C ILE A 189 1.14 10.79 12.10
N SER A 190 0.17 10.22 12.81
CA SER A 190 -1.07 10.89 13.17
C SER A 190 -0.84 12.09 14.10
N PRO A 191 -1.85 12.95 14.34
CA PRO A 191 -1.77 14.03 15.33
C PRO A 191 -1.41 13.53 16.75
N ASP A 192 -1.77 12.29 17.08
CA ASP A 192 -1.45 11.63 18.35
C ASP A 192 -0.06 10.97 18.38
N ARG A 193 0.75 11.16 17.36
CA ARG A 193 2.09 10.58 17.22
C ARG A 193 2.12 9.05 17.04
N VAL A 194 1.04 8.50 16.51
CA VAL A 194 0.96 7.09 16.12
C VAL A 194 1.40 6.96 14.66
N PRO A 195 2.30 6.02 14.32
CA PRO A 195 2.71 5.80 12.93
C PRO A 195 1.53 5.48 12.01
N ASN A 196 1.44 6.20 10.90
CA ASN A 196 0.56 5.83 9.80
C ASN A 196 1.14 4.60 9.05
N PRO A 197 0.34 3.80 8.34
CA PRO A 197 0.81 2.57 7.68
C PRO A 197 2.02 2.78 6.76
N HIS A 198 2.09 3.92 6.09
CA HIS A 198 3.20 4.24 5.19
C HIS A 198 4.50 4.63 5.92
N MET A 199 4.46 4.98 7.22
CA MET A 199 5.68 5.24 8.00
C MET A 199 6.59 4.00 8.07
N TYR A 200 6.02 2.80 8.08
CA TYR A 200 6.80 1.56 8.10
C TYR A 200 7.58 1.35 6.80
N GLU A 201 7.01 1.74 5.65
CA GLU A 201 7.71 1.69 4.36
C GLU A 201 8.89 2.66 4.33
N VAL A 202 8.69 3.88 4.84
CA VAL A 202 9.76 4.88 4.99
C VAL A 202 10.86 4.33 5.90
N GLY A 203 10.51 3.75 7.05
CA GLY A 203 11.45 3.14 7.98
C GLY A 203 12.28 2.03 7.34
N TYR A 204 11.67 1.21 6.48
CA TYR A 204 12.37 0.16 5.75
C TYR A 204 13.42 0.73 4.77
N TYR A 205 13.07 1.74 3.96
CA TYR A 205 14.02 2.31 2.99
C TYR A 205 15.04 3.26 3.62
N TYR A 206 14.81 3.72 4.85
CA TYR A 206 15.75 4.55 5.61
C TYR A 206 16.76 3.73 6.45
N GLN A 207 16.66 2.40 6.42
CA GLN A 207 17.61 1.55 7.15
C GLN A 207 19.02 1.63 6.54
N ASP A 208 20.04 1.45 7.38
CA ASP A 208 21.45 1.55 7.02
C ASP A 208 22.17 0.20 6.90
N ILE A 209 21.43 -0.93 6.98
CA ILE A 209 21.99 -2.26 6.85
C ILE A 209 21.14 -3.05 5.87
N TRP A 210 21.78 -3.64 4.86
CA TRP A 210 21.10 -4.35 3.79
C TRP A 210 21.62 -5.77 3.65
N THR A 211 20.71 -6.71 3.46
CA THR A 211 21.04 -8.11 3.21
C THR A 211 20.64 -8.52 1.82
N THR A 212 21.59 -9.10 1.09
CA THR A 212 21.36 -9.67 -0.23
C THR A 212 21.80 -11.13 -0.27
N PRO A 213 21.29 -11.96 -1.21
CA PRO A 213 21.73 -13.33 -1.37
C PRO A 213 23.23 -13.44 -1.66
N GLY A 214 23.92 -14.32 -0.93
CA GLY A 214 25.20 -14.88 -1.30
C GLY A 214 25.03 -16.24 -1.98
N ASP A 215 25.88 -17.22 -1.65
CA ASP A 215 25.64 -18.62 -2.02
C ASP A 215 24.67 -19.25 -0.98
N LEU A 216 23.38 -19.09 -1.21
CA LEU A 216 22.34 -19.59 -0.30
C LEU A 216 22.39 -21.10 -0.12
N SER A 217 22.96 -21.87 -1.07
CA SER A 217 23.14 -23.33 -0.91
C SER A 217 24.15 -23.67 0.18
N LYS A 218 25.06 -22.74 0.50
CA LYS A 218 26.03 -22.85 1.60
C LYS A 218 25.59 -22.09 2.85
N GLY A 219 24.40 -21.51 2.85
CA GLY A 219 23.91 -20.63 3.89
C GLY A 219 24.58 -19.26 3.92
N GLU A 220 25.14 -18.79 2.82
CA GLU A 220 25.85 -17.52 2.76
C GLU A 220 24.91 -16.38 2.37
N ILE A 221 24.95 -15.31 3.14
CA ILE A 221 24.33 -14.02 2.87
C ILE A 221 25.39 -12.93 2.78
N LYS A 222 25.10 -11.86 2.05
CA LYS A 222 25.94 -10.66 1.98
C LYS A 222 25.28 -9.56 2.78
N VAL A 223 26.01 -8.98 3.73
CA VAL A 223 25.58 -7.89 4.59
C VAL A 223 26.34 -6.64 4.19
N TYR A 224 25.63 -5.64 3.70
CA TYR A 224 26.18 -4.32 3.38
C TYR A 224 25.88 -3.34 4.52
N ASN A 225 26.93 -2.68 5.02
CA ASN A 225 26.83 -1.60 5.99
C ASN A 225 26.80 -0.26 5.26
N GLU A 226 25.65 0.37 5.16
CA GLU A 226 25.45 1.67 4.51
C GLU A 226 25.84 2.85 5.42
N ASN A 227 26.11 2.63 6.72
CA ASN A 227 26.61 3.67 7.61
C ASN A 227 27.95 4.23 7.11
N PHE A 228 28.18 5.55 7.30
CA PHE A 228 29.44 6.21 6.92
C PHE A 228 30.51 6.16 8.01
N PHE A 229 30.13 6.10 9.29
CA PHE A 229 31.02 6.37 10.42
C PHE A 229 31.03 5.27 11.49
N ARG A 230 30.19 4.25 11.39
CA ARG A 230 30.15 3.17 12.38
C ARG A 230 30.15 1.79 11.73
N ASP A 231 30.86 0.86 12.36
CA ASP A 231 30.76 -0.55 12.00
C ASP A 231 29.53 -1.24 12.62
N LEU A 232 29.32 -2.50 12.32
CA LEU A 232 28.15 -3.24 12.81
C LEU A 232 28.39 -3.93 14.17
N SER A 233 29.49 -3.67 14.88
CA SER A 233 29.81 -4.33 16.15
C SER A 233 28.80 -4.05 17.28
N ALA A 234 28.05 -2.92 17.19
CA ALA A 234 26.99 -2.55 18.12
C ALA A 234 25.70 -3.36 17.95
N TYR A 235 25.60 -4.13 16.90
CA TYR A 235 24.41 -4.92 16.56
C TYR A 235 24.69 -6.41 16.64
N TYR A 236 23.61 -7.21 16.72
CA TYR A 236 23.60 -8.63 16.45
C TYR A 236 22.55 -8.92 15.35
N LEU A 237 22.75 -9.99 14.61
CA LEU A 237 21.82 -10.47 13.60
C LEU A 237 21.03 -11.64 14.17
N GLU A 238 19.70 -11.56 14.12
CA GLU A 238 18.80 -12.71 14.28
C GLU A 238 18.27 -13.14 12.92
N TRP A 239 18.10 -14.42 12.73
CA TRP A 239 17.54 -14.97 11.52
C TRP A 239 16.52 -16.06 11.81
N GLU A 240 15.52 -16.14 10.94
CA GLU A 240 14.47 -17.15 10.99
C GLU A 240 14.27 -17.73 9.59
N MET A 241 14.25 -19.05 9.50
CA MET A 241 13.92 -19.75 8.28
C MET A 241 12.47 -20.20 8.31
N LEU A 242 11.72 -19.82 7.29
CA LEU A 242 10.29 -20.11 7.17
C LEU A 242 10.05 -21.15 6.08
N LYS A 243 9.21 -22.14 6.37
CA LYS A 243 8.69 -23.11 5.42
C LYS A 243 7.19 -22.91 5.28
N GLY A 244 6.73 -22.50 4.09
CA GLY A 244 5.30 -22.21 3.86
C GLY A 244 4.76 -21.17 4.85
N GLY A 245 5.53 -20.14 5.18
CA GLY A 245 5.17 -19.06 6.09
C GLY A 245 5.32 -19.36 7.59
N LYS A 246 5.71 -20.59 7.99
CA LYS A 246 5.93 -20.97 9.39
C LYS A 246 7.41 -21.04 9.73
N VAL A 247 7.83 -20.42 10.82
CA VAL A 247 9.19 -20.51 11.33
C VAL A 247 9.51 -21.96 11.69
N VAL A 248 10.58 -22.51 11.14
CA VAL A 248 11.03 -23.89 11.38
C VAL A 248 12.44 -23.98 11.95
N ARG A 249 13.22 -22.92 11.80
CA ARG A 249 14.57 -22.80 12.33
C ARG A 249 14.92 -21.34 12.56
N SER A 250 15.73 -21.07 13.57
CA SER A 250 16.21 -19.72 13.87
C SER A 250 17.64 -19.78 14.44
N GLY A 251 18.29 -18.64 14.44
CA GLY A 251 19.60 -18.51 15.04
C GLY A 251 20.04 -17.06 15.19
N ARG A 252 21.25 -16.88 15.72
CA ARG A 252 21.80 -15.56 16.02
C ARG A 252 23.30 -15.51 15.72
N VAL A 253 23.74 -14.33 15.25
CA VAL A 253 25.15 -14.01 15.03
C VAL A 253 25.49 -12.76 15.83
N ASP A 254 26.35 -12.88 16.83
CA ASP A 254 26.70 -11.78 17.74
C ASP A 254 27.89 -10.96 17.25
N ASP A 255 28.79 -11.54 16.47
CA ASP A 255 30.02 -10.88 16.01
C ASP A 255 29.87 -10.39 14.57
N LEU A 256 29.34 -9.16 14.43
CA LEU A 256 29.18 -8.51 13.14
C LEU A 256 30.33 -7.52 12.91
N LYS A 257 31.33 -7.96 12.15
CA LYS A 257 32.51 -7.13 11.80
C LYS A 257 32.40 -6.62 10.35
N VAL A 258 31.48 -5.68 10.12
CA VAL A 258 31.30 -5.06 8.81
C VAL A 258 31.62 -3.58 8.95
N ALA A 259 32.73 -3.16 8.35
CA ALA A 259 33.18 -1.76 8.38
C ALA A 259 32.19 -0.85 7.60
N PRO A 260 32.21 0.47 7.87
CA PRO A 260 31.38 1.43 7.12
C PRO A 260 31.58 1.30 5.62
N GLN A 261 30.50 1.39 4.85
CA GLN A 261 30.48 1.34 3.38
C GLN A 261 31.08 0.04 2.79
N GLN A 262 31.11 -1.05 3.58
CA GLN A 262 31.64 -2.35 3.16
C GLN A 262 30.58 -3.44 3.19
N THR A 263 30.84 -4.48 2.40
CA THR A 263 30.05 -5.72 2.38
C THR A 263 30.85 -6.88 2.94
N SER A 264 30.25 -7.66 3.81
CA SER A 264 30.84 -8.93 4.31
C SER A 264 29.91 -10.10 4.03
N THR A 265 30.49 -11.27 3.78
CA THR A 265 29.75 -12.53 3.68
C THR A 265 29.64 -13.14 5.06
N ILE A 266 28.41 -13.46 5.47
CA ILE A 266 28.09 -14.14 6.73
C ILE A 266 27.49 -15.50 6.40
N ARG A 267 27.96 -16.54 7.09
CA ARG A 267 27.43 -17.89 6.92
C ARG A 267 26.47 -18.22 8.05
N LEU A 268 25.27 -18.64 7.69
CA LEU A 268 24.20 -19.08 8.58
C LEU A 268 24.04 -20.60 8.47
N ASP A 269 23.71 -21.26 9.57
CA ASP A 269 23.44 -22.69 9.58
C ASP A 269 21.96 -22.95 9.20
N LEU A 270 21.63 -22.80 7.94
CA LEU A 270 20.26 -22.92 7.42
C LEU A 270 19.77 -24.39 7.35
N GLY A 271 20.68 -25.38 7.28
CA GLY A 271 20.32 -26.76 7.04
C GLY A 271 19.82 -27.00 5.60
N GLU A 272 19.16 -28.14 5.40
CA GLU A 272 18.64 -28.51 4.08
C GLU A 272 17.25 -27.95 3.83
N THR A 273 16.99 -27.50 2.61
CA THR A 273 15.67 -27.08 2.13
C THR A 273 15.16 -28.05 1.07
N CYS A 274 13.84 -28.33 1.06
CA CYS A 274 13.22 -29.07 -0.04
C CYS A 274 12.63 -28.12 -1.07
N GLN A 275 12.61 -28.54 -2.34
CA GLN A 275 11.99 -27.75 -3.42
C GLN A 275 10.45 -27.92 -3.51
N CYS A 276 9.84 -28.54 -2.51
CA CYS A 276 8.42 -28.89 -2.51
C CYS A 276 7.49 -27.75 -2.06
N THR A 277 8.03 -26.70 -1.43
CA THR A 277 7.26 -25.55 -0.93
C THR A 277 8.11 -24.28 -0.92
N GLU A 278 7.48 -23.13 -0.68
CA GLU A 278 8.19 -21.86 -0.50
C GLU A 278 9.03 -21.86 0.78
N TRP A 279 10.26 -21.39 0.67
CA TRP A 279 11.16 -21.19 1.78
C TRP A 279 11.68 -19.76 1.78
N LEU A 280 11.62 -19.12 2.93
CA LEU A 280 12.04 -17.74 3.14
C LEU A 280 13.05 -17.68 4.28
N LEU A 281 13.90 -16.66 4.25
CA LEU A 281 14.85 -16.33 5.31
C LEU A 281 14.60 -14.88 5.73
N ASN A 282 14.12 -14.70 6.95
CA ASN A 282 14.07 -13.40 7.61
C ASN A 282 15.41 -13.14 8.28
N VAL A 283 15.92 -11.92 8.14
CA VAL A 283 17.07 -11.44 8.91
C VAL A 283 16.70 -10.11 9.56
N SER A 284 17.15 -9.91 10.80
CA SER A 284 16.93 -8.66 11.52
C SER A 284 18.18 -8.28 12.31
N TYR A 285 18.52 -6.99 12.28
CA TYR A 285 19.65 -6.42 12.99
C TYR A 285 19.15 -5.65 14.19
N LYS A 286 19.65 -6.00 15.37
CA LYS A 286 19.15 -5.48 16.63
C LYS A 286 20.28 -4.89 17.49
N LEU A 287 19.95 -3.84 18.22
CA LEU A 287 20.88 -3.21 19.16
C LEU A 287 21.29 -4.16 20.29
N LYS A 288 22.59 -4.32 20.52
CA LYS A 288 23.12 -5.04 21.70
C LYS A 288 22.81 -4.31 23.00
N ASN A 289 22.95 -3.00 22.99
CA ASN A 289 22.76 -2.15 24.15
C ASN A 289 21.77 -1.03 23.81
N ARG A 290 21.22 -0.39 24.85
CA ARG A 290 20.39 0.80 24.69
C ARG A 290 21.20 1.94 24.04
N GLU A 291 20.63 2.61 23.04
CA GLU A 291 21.18 3.80 22.41
C GLU A 291 20.14 4.95 22.42
N GLY A 292 20.40 5.98 23.22
CA GLY A 292 19.46 7.08 23.38
C GLY A 292 18.09 6.61 23.89
N LEU A 293 17.05 6.81 23.09
CA LEU A 293 15.67 6.38 23.39
C LEU A 293 15.40 4.94 22.96
N LEU A 294 16.24 4.33 22.14
CA LEU A 294 16.04 2.98 21.62
C LEU A 294 16.55 1.95 22.64
N PRO A 295 15.70 0.97 23.05
CA PRO A 295 16.12 -0.06 23.99
C PRO A 295 17.07 -1.08 23.35
N ALA A 296 17.79 -1.85 24.17
CA ALA A 296 18.47 -3.05 23.71
C ALA A 296 17.44 -4.01 23.06
N GLY A 297 17.85 -4.69 22.00
CA GLY A 297 16.98 -5.57 21.21
C GLY A 297 16.08 -4.83 20.18
N HIS A 298 16.13 -3.49 20.11
CA HIS A 298 15.41 -2.75 19.07
C HIS A 298 15.92 -3.12 17.68
N THR A 299 15.01 -3.46 16.77
CA THR A 299 15.34 -3.79 15.37
C THR A 299 15.59 -2.49 14.59
N VAL A 300 16.80 -2.36 14.06
CA VAL A 300 17.21 -1.18 13.28
C VAL A 300 17.18 -1.42 11.76
N ALA A 301 17.23 -2.69 11.35
CA ALA A 301 17.11 -3.07 9.94
C ALA A 301 16.61 -4.51 9.82
N LYS A 302 15.99 -4.84 8.70
CA LYS A 302 15.51 -6.18 8.39
C LYS A 302 15.46 -6.41 6.89
N ASP A 303 15.58 -7.67 6.48
CA ASP A 303 15.34 -8.11 5.12
C ASP A 303 14.71 -9.51 5.10
N GLN A 304 13.98 -9.82 4.05
CA GLN A 304 13.47 -11.15 3.78
C GLN A 304 13.97 -11.65 2.43
N LEU A 305 14.67 -12.79 2.43
CA LEU A 305 15.23 -13.42 1.24
C LEU A 305 14.41 -14.66 0.87
N THR A 306 14.25 -14.89 -0.44
CA THR A 306 13.63 -16.12 -0.96
C THR A 306 14.68 -17.19 -1.16
N LEU A 307 14.58 -18.28 -0.40
CA LEU A 307 15.44 -19.48 -0.54
C LEU A 307 14.91 -20.44 -1.60
N ASN A 308 13.58 -20.60 -1.65
CA ASN A 308 12.87 -21.35 -2.69
C ASN A 308 11.55 -20.64 -3.00
N PRO A 309 11.25 -20.34 -4.28
CA PRO A 309 10.09 -19.54 -4.64
C PRO A 309 8.76 -20.28 -4.45
N TYR A 310 7.70 -19.51 -4.24
CA TYR A 310 6.33 -20.02 -4.21
C TYR A 310 5.92 -20.64 -5.55
N LYS A 311 5.19 -21.75 -5.46
CA LYS A 311 4.52 -22.38 -6.60
C LYS A 311 3.03 -22.38 -6.32
N ALA A 312 2.27 -21.75 -7.19
CA ALA A 312 0.81 -21.75 -7.07
C ALA A 312 0.25 -23.18 -7.14
N PRO A 313 -0.82 -23.49 -6.39
CA PRO A 313 -1.46 -24.79 -6.44
C PRO A 313 -2.15 -25.01 -7.80
N SER A 314 -2.44 -26.28 -8.10
CA SER A 314 -3.31 -26.59 -9.23
C SER A 314 -4.71 -26.03 -8.99
N MET A 315 -5.28 -25.42 -10.03
CA MET A 315 -6.66 -24.91 -10.01
C MET A 315 -7.68 -26.00 -10.41
N ASP A 316 -7.27 -27.26 -10.47
CA ASP A 316 -8.20 -28.36 -10.75
C ASP A 316 -8.93 -28.78 -9.48
N LEU A 317 -10.25 -28.61 -9.46
CA LEU A 317 -11.09 -29.16 -8.41
C LEU A 317 -11.17 -30.67 -8.56
N LYS A 318 -10.69 -31.40 -7.54
CA LYS A 318 -10.87 -32.85 -7.46
C LYS A 318 -12.14 -33.14 -6.66
N ASN A 319 -12.96 -34.06 -7.16
CA ASN A 319 -14.00 -34.64 -6.34
C ASN A 319 -13.34 -35.46 -5.23
N VAL A 320 -13.79 -35.30 -4.00
CA VAL A 320 -13.25 -36.05 -2.88
C VAL A 320 -13.85 -37.47 -2.91
N GLU A 321 -12.98 -38.46 -3.14
CA GLU A 321 -13.36 -39.88 -2.99
C GLU A 321 -13.48 -40.21 -1.51
N THR A 322 -14.64 -40.58 -1.04
CA THR A 322 -14.85 -41.18 0.28
C THR A 322 -14.90 -42.69 0.13
N THR A 323 -14.09 -43.38 0.91
CA THR A 323 -13.93 -44.82 0.93
C THR A 323 -15.20 -45.56 1.38
N ASN A 324 -16.32 -45.51 0.75
CA ASN A 324 -17.50 -46.41 0.93
C ASN A 324 -18.88 -45.82 0.51
N ILE A 325 -18.92 -44.63 -0.10
CA ILE A 325 -20.14 -44.09 -0.68
C ILE A 325 -19.79 -43.61 -2.08
N GLU A 326 -20.52 -44.09 -3.10
CA GLU A 326 -20.47 -43.49 -4.44
C GLU A 326 -20.67 -41.97 -4.30
N THR A 327 -19.66 -41.21 -4.59
CA THR A 327 -19.73 -39.74 -4.56
C THR A 327 -20.65 -39.28 -5.69
N LYS A 328 -21.87 -38.93 -5.33
CA LYS A 328 -22.83 -38.37 -6.30
C LYS A 328 -22.33 -37.00 -6.74
N ALA A 329 -22.52 -36.69 -8.02
CA ALA A 329 -22.40 -35.34 -8.52
C ALA A 329 -23.39 -34.41 -7.79
N PRO A 330 -23.11 -33.09 -7.69
CA PRO A 330 -24.14 -32.15 -7.22
C PRO A 330 -25.40 -32.22 -8.04
N ALA A 331 -26.56 -32.01 -7.41
CA ALA A 331 -27.85 -31.92 -8.10
C ALA A 331 -28.03 -30.49 -8.63
N VAL A 332 -28.67 -30.40 -9.81
CA VAL A 332 -29.04 -29.11 -10.42
C VAL A 332 -30.54 -29.00 -10.46
N GLN A 333 -31.10 -27.91 -9.91
CA GLN A 333 -32.48 -27.53 -10.06
C GLN A 333 -32.55 -26.33 -11.01
N ASP A 334 -33.03 -26.60 -12.23
CA ASP A 334 -33.06 -25.64 -13.35
C ASP A 334 -34.49 -25.25 -13.75
N ASN A 335 -35.47 -25.63 -12.95
CA ASN A 335 -36.89 -25.39 -13.18
C ASN A 335 -37.47 -24.20 -12.39
N ASP A 336 -36.71 -23.59 -11.50
CA ASP A 336 -37.10 -22.37 -10.81
C ASP A 336 -36.99 -21.16 -11.75
N ALA A 337 -37.98 -20.27 -11.73
CA ALA A 337 -38.04 -19.12 -12.63
C ALA A 337 -37.00 -18.02 -12.28
N ASN A 338 -36.62 -17.94 -11.02
CA ASN A 338 -35.76 -16.87 -10.50
C ASN A 338 -34.32 -17.32 -10.24
N TYR A 339 -34.11 -18.61 -9.93
CA TYR A 339 -32.84 -19.12 -9.47
C TYR A 339 -32.41 -20.38 -10.22
N LEU A 340 -31.12 -20.46 -10.51
CA LEU A 340 -30.43 -21.70 -10.85
C LEU A 340 -29.75 -22.21 -9.58
N ILE A 341 -30.15 -23.40 -9.12
CA ILE A 341 -29.71 -23.94 -7.83
C ILE A 341 -28.81 -25.14 -8.08
N VAL A 342 -27.67 -25.18 -7.38
CA VAL A 342 -26.76 -26.33 -7.34
C VAL A 342 -26.55 -26.73 -5.88
N GLU A 343 -26.87 -28.00 -5.58
CA GLU A 343 -26.82 -28.51 -4.22
C GLU A 343 -26.15 -29.88 -4.12
N GLY A 344 -25.54 -30.14 -2.98
CA GLY A 344 -24.92 -31.42 -2.68
C GLY A 344 -24.93 -31.73 -1.20
N CYS A 345 -24.15 -32.72 -0.79
CA CYS A 345 -24.08 -33.07 0.63
C CYS A 345 -23.45 -31.93 1.44
N GLY A 346 -24.29 -31.19 2.18
CA GLY A 346 -23.87 -30.13 3.10
C GLY A 346 -23.54 -28.79 2.43
N PHE A 347 -23.99 -28.57 1.20
CA PHE A 347 -23.88 -27.24 0.57
C PHE A 347 -25.05 -26.95 -0.36
N ARG A 348 -25.32 -25.66 -0.56
CA ARG A 348 -26.29 -25.14 -1.51
C ARG A 348 -25.78 -23.82 -2.10
N THR A 349 -25.89 -23.67 -3.41
CA THR A 349 -25.57 -22.42 -4.13
C THR A 349 -26.77 -22.00 -4.97
N GLU A 350 -27.02 -20.69 -5.05
CA GLU A 350 -28.09 -20.12 -5.88
C GLU A 350 -27.54 -18.99 -6.74
N PHE A 351 -27.81 -19.06 -8.04
CA PHE A 351 -27.50 -18.03 -9.03
C PHE A 351 -28.80 -17.34 -9.44
N ASN A 352 -28.80 -16.02 -9.33
CA ASN A 352 -29.95 -15.22 -9.77
C ASN A 352 -30.00 -15.19 -11.30
N ARG A 353 -31.16 -15.54 -11.89
CA ARG A 353 -31.32 -15.61 -13.35
C ARG A 353 -31.40 -14.26 -14.04
N GLU A 354 -31.77 -13.20 -13.32
CA GLU A 354 -31.85 -11.86 -13.86
C GLU A 354 -30.44 -11.24 -14.10
N ASN A 355 -29.53 -11.43 -13.14
CA ASN A 355 -28.21 -10.82 -13.19
C ASN A 355 -27.03 -11.80 -13.27
N GLY A 356 -27.29 -13.12 -13.14
CA GLY A 356 -26.26 -14.16 -13.26
C GLY A 356 -25.29 -14.30 -12.08
N TYR A 357 -25.47 -13.55 -10.99
CA TYR A 357 -24.57 -13.60 -9.86
C TYR A 357 -24.88 -14.74 -8.89
N LEU A 358 -23.84 -15.25 -8.23
CA LEU A 358 -23.96 -16.15 -7.09
C LEU A 358 -24.41 -15.33 -5.88
N ILE A 359 -25.69 -15.54 -5.49
CA ILE A 359 -26.35 -14.80 -4.39
C ILE A 359 -26.44 -15.60 -3.09
N LYS A 360 -26.26 -16.91 -3.16
CA LYS A 360 -26.25 -17.79 -2.00
C LYS A 360 -25.13 -18.81 -2.12
N TYR A 361 -24.36 -18.93 -1.08
CA TYR A 361 -23.40 -20.00 -0.88
C TYR A 361 -23.49 -20.43 0.57
N GLU A 362 -24.22 -21.52 0.79
CA GLU A 362 -24.44 -22.11 2.11
C GLU A 362 -23.59 -23.36 2.25
N VAL A 363 -22.94 -23.51 3.38
CA VAL A 363 -22.14 -24.69 3.74
C VAL A 363 -22.49 -25.12 5.15
N ASN A 364 -22.99 -26.36 5.31
CA ASN A 364 -23.42 -26.94 6.58
C ASN A 364 -24.41 -26.05 7.36
N GLY A 365 -25.35 -25.42 6.64
CA GLY A 365 -26.36 -24.54 7.22
C GLY A 365 -25.86 -23.15 7.59
N GLN A 366 -24.66 -22.76 7.15
CA GLN A 366 -24.11 -21.41 7.34
C GLN A 366 -23.97 -20.73 5.99
N ASP A 367 -24.55 -19.56 5.84
CA ASP A 367 -24.40 -18.73 4.66
C ASP A 367 -23.02 -18.07 4.64
N MET A 368 -22.29 -18.20 3.52
CA MET A 368 -21.00 -17.55 3.27
C MET A 368 -21.18 -16.20 2.57
N ILE A 369 -22.31 -15.98 1.92
CA ILE A 369 -22.71 -14.69 1.34
C ILE A 369 -23.83 -14.13 2.21
N LYS A 370 -23.72 -12.85 2.57
CA LYS A 370 -24.75 -12.12 3.34
C LYS A 370 -26.07 -12.14 2.57
N GLU A 371 -27.19 -12.40 3.25
CA GLU A 371 -28.53 -12.34 2.65
C GLU A 371 -28.78 -10.98 1.98
N GLY A 372 -29.26 -11.01 0.75
CA GLY A 372 -29.47 -9.82 -0.08
C GLY A 372 -28.24 -9.35 -0.87
N GLU A 373 -27.07 -9.95 -0.64
CA GLU A 373 -25.82 -9.64 -1.31
C GLU A 373 -25.41 -10.73 -2.33
N ALA A 374 -24.29 -10.53 -3.03
CA ALA A 374 -23.79 -11.46 -4.04
C ALA A 374 -22.27 -11.41 -4.17
N LEU A 375 -21.69 -12.48 -4.74
CA LEU A 375 -20.33 -12.46 -5.27
C LEU A 375 -20.34 -11.72 -6.61
N THR A 376 -19.72 -10.52 -6.66
CA THR A 376 -19.78 -9.64 -7.82
C THR A 376 -18.39 -9.20 -8.30
N PRO A 377 -18.20 -8.92 -9.60
CA PRO A 377 -17.01 -8.29 -10.12
C PRO A 377 -16.75 -6.91 -9.47
N ASN A 378 -15.50 -6.61 -9.21
CA ASN A 378 -15.09 -5.35 -8.62
C ASN A 378 -13.92 -4.74 -9.40
N PHE A 379 -14.10 -3.50 -9.89
CA PHE A 379 -13.11 -2.73 -10.65
C PHE A 379 -12.80 -1.39 -9.97
N TRP A 380 -13.43 -1.12 -8.81
CA TRP A 380 -13.42 0.17 -8.13
C TRP A 380 -12.81 0.07 -6.72
N ARG A 381 -12.21 1.16 -6.26
CA ARG A 381 -11.84 1.39 -4.86
C ARG A 381 -12.40 2.71 -4.38
N ALA A 382 -12.57 2.87 -3.08
CA ALA A 382 -12.80 4.19 -2.49
C ALA A 382 -11.57 5.07 -2.78
N PRO A 383 -11.71 6.17 -3.55
CA PRO A 383 -10.57 6.94 -4.00
C PRO A 383 -9.70 7.45 -2.84
N THR A 384 -8.39 7.30 -2.96
CA THR A 384 -7.42 7.88 -2.03
C THR A 384 -7.30 9.38 -2.23
N ASP A 385 -6.62 10.07 -1.31
CA ASP A 385 -6.35 11.50 -1.48
C ASP A 385 -5.56 11.78 -2.77
N ASN A 386 -4.60 10.90 -3.13
CA ASN A 386 -3.87 11.00 -4.39
C ASN A 386 -4.76 10.78 -5.62
N ASP A 387 -5.70 9.84 -5.54
CA ASP A 387 -6.68 9.60 -6.61
C ASP A 387 -7.55 10.85 -6.86
N PHE A 388 -8.03 11.48 -5.78
CA PHE A 388 -8.78 12.73 -5.87
C PHE A 388 -7.95 13.87 -6.46
N GLY A 389 -6.71 14.02 -6.02
CA GLY A 389 -5.79 15.02 -6.51
C GLY A 389 -5.49 14.88 -8.01
N ALA A 390 -5.41 13.65 -8.49
CA ALA A 390 -5.25 13.34 -9.92
C ALA A 390 -6.56 13.32 -10.71
N GLY A 391 -7.71 13.47 -10.04
CA GLY A 391 -9.05 13.45 -10.66
C GLY A 391 -9.48 12.05 -11.13
N LEU A 392 -8.92 10.98 -10.58
CA LEU A 392 -9.18 9.61 -11.03
C LEU A 392 -10.60 9.16 -10.72
N GLN A 393 -11.22 9.65 -9.64
CA GLN A 393 -12.62 9.38 -9.31
C GLN A 393 -13.59 9.81 -10.43
N LYS A 394 -13.16 10.76 -11.29
CA LYS A 394 -13.92 11.18 -12.50
C LYS A 394 -13.41 10.49 -13.76
N LYS A 395 -12.08 10.41 -13.92
CA LYS A 395 -11.46 9.81 -15.12
C LYS A 395 -11.78 8.34 -15.27
N TYR A 396 -11.88 7.61 -14.13
CA TYR A 396 -12.14 6.16 -14.10
C TYR A 396 -13.60 5.81 -13.78
N ALA A 397 -14.50 6.80 -13.69
CA ALA A 397 -15.89 6.63 -13.25
C ALA A 397 -16.68 5.54 -14.00
N ALA A 398 -16.35 5.26 -15.27
CA ALA A 398 -16.95 4.19 -16.04
C ALA A 398 -16.77 2.80 -15.40
N TRP A 399 -15.70 2.62 -14.61
CA TRP A 399 -15.41 1.36 -13.92
C TRP A 399 -16.15 1.20 -12.59
N LYS A 400 -16.71 2.27 -12.03
CA LYS A 400 -17.54 2.20 -10.82
C LYS A 400 -18.86 1.45 -11.08
N ASN A 401 -19.43 1.65 -12.26
CA ASN A 401 -20.63 0.95 -12.72
C ASN A 401 -20.53 0.70 -14.23
N PRO A 402 -19.89 -0.39 -14.66
CA PRO A 402 -19.67 -0.68 -16.08
C PRO A 402 -20.93 -1.22 -16.81
N GLU A 403 -22.15 -1.11 -16.23
CA GLU A 403 -23.41 -1.61 -16.77
C GLU A 403 -23.35 -3.09 -17.17
N MET A 404 -23.20 -3.97 -16.18
CA MET A 404 -23.13 -5.42 -16.39
C MET A 404 -24.44 -5.96 -16.96
N LYS A 405 -24.52 -6.19 -18.28
CA LYS A 405 -25.70 -6.72 -18.97
C LYS A 405 -25.55 -8.23 -19.19
N LEU A 406 -26.28 -9.03 -18.43
CA LEU A 406 -26.28 -10.48 -18.61
C LEU A 406 -26.83 -10.84 -20.00
N THR A 407 -26.06 -11.58 -20.79
CA THR A 407 -26.42 -12.03 -22.12
C THR A 407 -26.78 -13.53 -22.14
N SER A 408 -26.17 -14.31 -21.23
CA SER A 408 -26.53 -15.71 -21.04
C SER A 408 -26.14 -16.21 -19.66
N LEU A 409 -26.94 -17.13 -19.11
CA LEU A 409 -26.62 -17.94 -17.95
C LEU A 409 -26.89 -19.40 -18.33
N ASN A 410 -25.83 -20.20 -18.39
CA ASN A 410 -25.90 -21.59 -18.80
C ASN A 410 -25.29 -22.50 -17.74
N GLN A 411 -25.75 -23.75 -17.70
CA GLN A 411 -25.15 -24.77 -16.85
C GLN A 411 -24.90 -26.06 -17.63
N ARG A 412 -23.88 -26.80 -17.23
CA ARG A 412 -23.62 -28.16 -17.71
C ARG A 412 -22.96 -29.01 -16.64
N MET A 413 -23.08 -30.31 -16.78
CA MET A 413 -22.35 -31.24 -15.93
C MET A 413 -21.17 -31.85 -16.70
N GLU A 414 -20.01 -31.83 -16.08
CA GLU A 414 -18.79 -32.40 -16.65
C GLU A 414 -17.95 -33.03 -15.52
N ASN A 415 -17.49 -34.27 -15.70
CA ASN A 415 -16.66 -35.00 -14.71
C ASN A 415 -17.21 -35.00 -13.27
N LYS A 416 -18.50 -35.16 -13.10
CA LYS A 416 -19.22 -35.07 -11.81
C LYS A 416 -19.09 -33.69 -11.12
N GLN A 417 -18.83 -32.64 -11.87
CA GLN A 417 -18.84 -31.26 -11.42
C GLN A 417 -19.89 -30.48 -12.18
N VAL A 418 -20.49 -29.49 -11.55
CA VAL A 418 -21.41 -28.56 -12.22
C VAL A 418 -20.66 -27.33 -12.63
N ILE A 419 -20.78 -26.95 -13.89
CA ILE A 419 -20.21 -25.74 -14.45
C ILE A 419 -21.36 -24.78 -14.73
N VAL A 420 -21.29 -23.58 -14.13
CA VAL A 420 -22.19 -22.46 -14.39
C VAL A 420 -21.41 -21.35 -15.08
N GLU A 421 -21.95 -20.85 -16.20
CA GLU A 421 -21.32 -19.80 -17.00
C GLU A 421 -22.28 -18.63 -17.19
N ALA A 422 -21.88 -17.45 -16.72
CA ALA A 422 -22.59 -16.20 -16.93
C ALA A 422 -21.76 -15.30 -17.84
N VAL A 423 -22.36 -14.79 -18.92
CA VAL A 423 -21.70 -13.92 -19.91
C VAL A 423 -22.36 -12.56 -19.87
N TYR A 424 -21.53 -11.53 -19.82
CA TYR A 424 -21.99 -10.14 -19.73
C TYR A 424 -21.40 -9.29 -20.84
N ASP A 425 -22.21 -8.38 -21.38
CA ASP A 425 -21.73 -7.21 -22.10
C ASP A 425 -21.54 -6.06 -21.12
N MET A 426 -20.43 -5.35 -21.27
CA MET A 426 -20.06 -4.17 -20.48
C MET A 426 -19.94 -2.94 -21.41
N PRO A 427 -21.07 -2.37 -21.89
CA PRO A 427 -21.05 -1.37 -22.96
C PRO A 427 -20.34 -0.09 -22.56
N THR A 428 -20.43 0.36 -21.30
CA THR A 428 -19.80 1.57 -20.80
C THR A 428 -18.28 1.54 -20.91
N VAL A 429 -17.68 0.34 -20.84
CA VAL A 429 -16.25 0.12 -20.95
C VAL A 429 -15.86 -0.71 -22.17
N SER A 430 -16.78 -0.91 -23.12
CA SER A 430 -16.54 -1.64 -24.39
C SER A 430 -15.83 -2.99 -24.19
N ALA A 431 -16.30 -3.79 -23.23
CA ALA A 431 -15.73 -5.08 -22.89
C ALA A 431 -16.81 -6.15 -22.74
N LYS A 432 -16.37 -7.41 -22.72
CA LYS A 432 -17.18 -8.57 -22.31
C LYS A 432 -16.58 -9.19 -21.06
N LEU A 433 -17.44 -9.71 -20.17
CA LEU A 433 -17.00 -10.45 -19.01
C LEU A 433 -17.66 -11.81 -18.97
N ASN A 434 -16.85 -12.84 -18.72
CA ASN A 434 -17.32 -14.20 -18.47
C ASN A 434 -17.02 -14.56 -17.02
N LEU A 435 -18.02 -14.97 -16.28
CA LEU A 435 -17.87 -15.60 -14.96
C LEU A 435 -18.15 -17.10 -15.13
N THR A 436 -17.17 -17.91 -14.78
CA THR A 436 -17.28 -19.37 -14.81
C THR A 436 -17.12 -19.90 -13.40
N TYR A 437 -18.12 -20.67 -12.94
CA TYR A 437 -18.12 -21.34 -11.64
C TYR A 437 -18.08 -22.84 -11.86
N VAL A 438 -17.07 -23.52 -11.33
CA VAL A 438 -16.99 -24.98 -11.33
C VAL A 438 -17.19 -25.45 -9.90
N ILE A 439 -18.24 -26.25 -9.66
CA ILE A 439 -18.67 -26.67 -8.31
C ILE A 439 -18.48 -28.17 -8.20
N ASN A 440 -17.73 -28.62 -7.19
CA ASN A 440 -17.53 -30.05 -6.92
C ASN A 440 -18.53 -30.59 -5.90
N ASN A 441 -18.45 -31.88 -5.64
CA ASN A 441 -19.38 -32.61 -4.74
C ASN A 441 -19.20 -32.28 -3.22
N LYS A 442 -18.26 -31.42 -2.86
CA LYS A 442 -18.01 -30.97 -1.48
C LYS A 442 -18.31 -29.47 -1.30
N GLY A 443 -18.85 -28.83 -2.34
CA GLY A 443 -19.16 -27.41 -2.31
C GLY A 443 -17.97 -26.48 -2.50
N ALA A 444 -16.79 -26.97 -2.85
CA ALA A 444 -15.72 -26.09 -3.29
C ALA A 444 -16.05 -25.52 -4.67
N ILE A 445 -15.80 -24.23 -4.85
CA ILE A 445 -16.14 -23.48 -6.05
C ILE A 445 -14.88 -22.87 -6.66
N LYS A 446 -14.52 -23.26 -7.87
CA LYS A 446 -13.54 -22.54 -8.68
C LYS A 446 -14.27 -21.43 -9.44
N VAL A 447 -13.86 -20.20 -9.22
CA VAL A 447 -14.35 -19.01 -9.90
C VAL A 447 -13.31 -18.52 -10.88
N THR A 448 -13.72 -18.29 -12.14
CA THR A 448 -12.88 -17.63 -13.15
C THR A 448 -13.60 -16.40 -13.65
N GLN A 449 -13.03 -15.24 -13.42
CA GLN A 449 -13.44 -13.95 -13.96
C GLN A 449 -12.55 -13.64 -15.15
N LYS A 450 -13.12 -13.54 -16.36
CA LYS A 450 -12.38 -13.28 -17.60
C LYS A 450 -12.99 -12.13 -18.35
N MET A 451 -12.24 -11.04 -18.47
CA MET A 451 -12.60 -9.87 -19.27
C MET A 451 -11.88 -9.92 -20.62
N THR A 452 -12.63 -9.63 -21.68
CA THR A 452 -12.11 -9.43 -23.03
C THR A 452 -12.45 -8.01 -23.47
N ALA A 453 -11.42 -7.21 -23.71
CA ALA A 453 -11.53 -5.81 -24.08
C ALA A 453 -11.63 -5.62 -25.60
N ASP A 454 -12.38 -4.60 -26.04
CA ASP A 454 -12.31 -4.16 -27.43
C ASP A 454 -11.00 -3.34 -27.62
N LYS A 455 -10.07 -3.89 -28.38
CA LYS A 455 -8.76 -3.29 -28.63
C LYS A 455 -8.81 -1.93 -29.35
N ASN A 456 -9.94 -1.58 -29.96
CA ASN A 456 -10.13 -0.31 -30.66
C ASN A 456 -10.77 0.75 -29.76
N ALA A 457 -11.27 0.39 -28.60
CA ALA A 457 -11.90 1.31 -27.67
C ALA A 457 -10.84 2.11 -26.89
N LYS A 458 -11.18 3.37 -26.60
CA LYS A 458 -10.37 4.25 -25.74
C LYS A 458 -11.04 4.32 -24.38
N VAL A 459 -10.62 3.45 -23.48
CA VAL A 459 -11.12 3.37 -22.11
C VAL A 459 -9.99 3.67 -21.13
N SER A 460 -10.33 4.30 -20.01
CA SER A 460 -9.34 4.59 -18.95
C SER A 460 -8.78 3.31 -18.34
N PRO A 461 -7.61 3.38 -17.68
CA PRO A 461 -7.20 2.38 -16.71
C PRO A 461 -8.26 2.19 -15.62
N MET A 462 -8.15 1.13 -14.82
CA MET A 462 -9.05 0.81 -13.71
C MET A 462 -8.29 0.78 -12.38
N PHE A 463 -9.00 0.88 -11.25
CA PHE A 463 -8.39 0.81 -9.93
C PHE A 463 -8.05 -0.61 -9.49
N ARG A 464 -8.87 -1.61 -9.86
CA ARG A 464 -8.64 -3.01 -9.54
C ARG A 464 -9.30 -3.93 -10.56
N PHE A 465 -8.83 -5.15 -10.60
CA PHE A 465 -9.47 -6.26 -11.31
C PHE A 465 -9.64 -7.42 -10.33
N GLY A 466 -10.86 -7.64 -9.88
CA GLY A 466 -11.16 -8.63 -8.85
C GLY A 466 -12.66 -8.84 -8.63
N MET A 467 -12.98 -9.42 -7.49
CA MET A 467 -14.35 -9.70 -7.04
C MET A 467 -14.52 -9.25 -5.60
N GLN A 468 -15.75 -8.91 -5.23
CA GLN A 468 -16.15 -8.70 -3.83
C GLN A 468 -17.20 -9.70 -3.41
N MET A 469 -17.13 -10.14 -2.16
CA MET A 469 -18.07 -11.07 -1.55
C MET A 469 -18.46 -10.56 -0.15
N PRO A 470 -19.57 -9.85 -0.03
CA PRO A 470 -20.10 -9.49 1.28
C PRO A 470 -20.52 -10.75 2.04
N MET A 471 -19.89 -10.99 3.18
CA MET A 471 -20.14 -12.13 4.07
C MET A 471 -20.97 -11.68 5.29
N PRO A 472 -21.69 -12.58 5.97
CA PRO A 472 -22.24 -12.29 7.28
C PRO A 472 -21.20 -11.76 8.24
N ARG A 473 -21.55 -10.74 9.06
CA ARG A 473 -20.62 -10.01 9.93
C ARG A 473 -19.84 -10.92 10.89
N TYR A 474 -20.41 -12.07 11.30
CA TYR A 474 -19.74 -12.99 12.22
C TYR A 474 -18.53 -13.74 11.64
N PHE A 475 -18.21 -13.57 10.35
CA PHE A 475 -16.91 -13.96 9.80
C PHE A 475 -15.90 -12.85 10.02
N GLU A 476 -15.35 -12.77 11.20
CA GLU A 476 -14.45 -11.69 11.65
C GLU A 476 -13.02 -12.14 11.89
N ASN A 477 -12.72 -13.43 11.86
CA ASN A 477 -11.37 -13.94 12.06
C ASN A 477 -10.69 -14.22 10.73
N ILE A 478 -9.52 -13.67 10.57
CA ILE A 478 -8.71 -13.78 9.35
C ILE A 478 -7.43 -14.53 9.67
N GLU A 479 -7.13 -15.55 8.87
CA GLU A 479 -5.80 -16.15 8.82
C GLU A 479 -5.32 -16.13 7.37
N TYR A 480 -4.12 -15.62 7.11
CA TYR A 480 -3.61 -15.57 5.74
C TYR A 480 -2.10 -15.79 5.68
N TYR A 481 -1.64 -16.35 4.57
CA TYR A 481 -0.24 -16.36 4.19
C TYR A 481 -0.02 -15.37 3.06
N GLY A 482 0.71 -14.30 3.35
CA GLY A 482 0.95 -13.18 2.45
C GLY A 482 1.80 -12.12 3.10
N ARG A 483 1.84 -10.91 2.51
CA ARG A 483 2.57 -9.79 3.09
C ARG A 483 1.74 -9.10 4.17
N GLY A 484 2.41 -8.77 5.29
CA GLY A 484 1.76 -8.14 6.43
C GLY A 484 2.72 -7.76 7.55
N PRO A 485 2.18 -7.53 8.78
CA PRO A 485 0.74 -7.44 9.13
C PRO A 485 0.10 -6.11 8.70
N VAL A 486 0.90 -5.06 8.44
CA VAL A 486 0.44 -3.73 8.01
C VAL A 486 -0.10 -3.82 6.58
N GLU A 487 -1.09 -2.99 6.25
CA GLU A 487 -1.59 -2.88 4.88
C GLU A 487 -0.46 -2.56 3.89
N ASN A 488 -0.56 -3.14 2.72
CA ASN A 488 0.46 -2.98 1.69
C ASN A 488 -0.15 -3.11 0.29
N TYR A 489 0.49 -2.46 -0.68
CA TYR A 489 0.01 -2.32 -2.06
C TYR A 489 1.15 -2.67 -3.02
N ILE A 490 0.84 -2.82 -4.30
CA ILE A 490 1.81 -3.25 -5.31
C ILE A 490 3.07 -2.37 -5.34
N ASP A 491 2.93 -1.08 -5.05
CA ASP A 491 4.00 -0.07 -5.02
C ASP A 491 4.44 0.35 -3.61
N ARG A 492 3.89 -0.27 -2.55
CA ARG A 492 4.22 -0.04 -1.14
C ARG A 492 4.19 -1.35 -0.38
N LYS A 493 5.24 -2.13 -0.42
CA LYS A 493 5.32 -3.45 0.21
C LYS A 493 6.72 -3.88 0.67
N GLY A 494 7.69 -2.98 0.62
CA GLY A 494 9.07 -3.28 1.02
C GLY A 494 9.18 -3.66 2.49
N ASN A 495 8.42 -2.99 3.35
CA ASN A 495 8.39 -3.27 4.79
C ASN A 495 7.64 -4.55 5.17
N ALA A 496 6.77 -5.07 4.30
CA ALA A 496 5.82 -6.14 4.61
C ALA A 496 6.41 -7.51 4.28
N ASP A 497 6.70 -8.31 5.31
CA ASP A 497 7.27 -9.63 5.15
C ASP A 497 6.20 -10.67 4.82
N LEU A 498 6.57 -11.71 4.07
CA LEU A 498 5.73 -12.86 3.80
C LEU A 498 5.75 -13.80 5.01
N ALA A 499 4.60 -14.01 5.63
CA ALA A 499 4.43 -14.94 6.74
C ALA A 499 2.95 -15.34 6.89
N ILE A 500 2.65 -16.21 7.84
CA ILE A 500 1.26 -16.48 8.24
C ILE A 500 0.89 -15.48 9.33
N TYR A 501 -0.17 -14.73 9.08
CA TYR A 501 -0.72 -13.73 9.99
C TYR A 501 -2.14 -14.11 10.41
N ARG A 502 -2.52 -13.69 11.61
CA ARG A 502 -3.87 -13.77 12.15
C ARG A 502 -4.29 -12.40 12.63
N GLN A 503 -5.44 -11.96 12.19
CA GLN A 503 -6.02 -10.66 12.53
C GLN A 503 -7.54 -10.78 12.57
N THR A 504 -8.18 -9.86 13.25
CA THR A 504 -9.63 -9.65 13.10
C THR A 504 -9.93 -8.69 11.95
N VAL A 505 -11.17 -8.64 11.51
CA VAL A 505 -11.64 -7.68 10.50
C VAL A 505 -11.45 -6.24 11.00
N ASP A 506 -11.68 -5.99 12.29
CA ASP A 506 -11.45 -4.66 12.91
C ASP A 506 -9.98 -4.25 12.83
N GLU A 507 -9.03 -5.19 13.01
CA GLU A 507 -7.59 -4.92 12.90
C GLU A 507 -7.12 -4.69 11.44
N GLN A 508 -7.97 -4.97 10.44
CA GLN A 508 -7.67 -4.64 9.04
C GLN A 508 -7.95 -3.18 8.70
N PHE A 509 -8.94 -2.57 9.36
CA PHE A 509 -9.33 -1.20 9.09
C PHE A 509 -8.33 -0.20 9.66
N TYR A 510 -7.82 0.69 8.82
CA TYR A 510 -7.05 1.84 9.27
C TYR A 510 -7.86 3.12 9.11
N SER A 511 -8.09 3.81 10.23
CA SER A 511 -8.86 5.06 10.27
C SER A 511 -8.01 6.25 9.80
N TYR A 512 -7.77 6.34 8.48
CA TYR A 512 -7.23 7.57 7.90
C TYR A 512 -8.11 8.76 8.29
N ILE A 513 -7.58 9.97 8.28
CA ILE A 513 -8.34 11.17 8.67
C ILE A 513 -9.64 11.30 7.87
N ARG A 514 -9.55 11.09 6.54
CA ARG A 514 -10.72 10.95 5.67
C ARG A 514 -10.95 9.49 5.24
N PRO A 515 -12.22 9.07 5.07
CA PRO A 515 -12.53 7.75 4.51
C PRO A 515 -11.92 7.58 3.11
N GLN A 516 -11.28 6.45 2.89
CA GLN A 516 -10.65 6.08 1.62
C GLN A 516 -10.27 4.60 1.62
N GLU A 517 -9.75 4.10 0.52
CA GLU A 517 -9.20 2.74 0.41
C GLU A 517 -8.20 2.46 1.53
N ASN A 518 -8.34 1.31 2.20
CA ASN A 518 -7.42 0.83 3.23
C ASN A 518 -7.51 -0.68 3.44
N GLY A 519 -6.64 -1.23 4.26
CA GLY A 519 -6.69 -2.62 4.74
C GLY A 519 -6.14 -3.67 3.78
N THR A 520 -5.82 -3.34 2.53
CA THR A 520 -5.33 -4.31 1.53
C THR A 520 -4.03 -4.98 1.96
N LYS A 521 -3.94 -6.30 1.71
CA LYS A 521 -2.72 -7.12 1.80
C LYS A 521 -2.39 -7.68 0.43
N SER A 522 -1.12 -7.69 0.05
CA SER A 522 -0.66 -8.16 -1.27
C SER A 522 0.13 -9.47 -1.19
N ASP A 523 0.43 -10.03 -2.35
CA ASP A 523 1.18 -11.28 -2.48
C ASP A 523 0.61 -12.41 -1.61
N ILE A 524 -0.72 -12.53 -1.54
CA ILE A 524 -1.43 -13.55 -0.77
C ILE A 524 -1.26 -14.90 -1.46
N ARG A 525 -0.90 -15.94 -0.69
CA ARG A 525 -0.82 -17.34 -1.11
C ARG A 525 -2.14 -18.04 -0.86
N TRP A 526 -2.70 -17.81 0.33
CA TRP A 526 -4.04 -18.23 0.73
C TRP A 526 -4.60 -17.29 1.79
N TRP A 527 -5.93 -17.21 1.85
CA TRP A 527 -6.68 -16.35 2.78
C TRP A 527 -7.86 -17.12 3.35
N LYS A 528 -8.08 -17.07 4.65
CA LYS A 528 -9.24 -17.66 5.31
C LYS A 528 -10.07 -16.59 5.99
N MET A 529 -11.38 -16.72 5.82
CA MET A 529 -12.39 -16.02 6.61
C MET A 529 -13.08 -17.03 7.52
N LEU A 530 -13.02 -16.82 8.82
CA LEU A 530 -13.49 -17.77 9.83
C LEU A 530 -14.43 -17.09 10.83
N ASN A 531 -15.41 -17.83 11.31
CA ASN A 531 -16.21 -17.43 12.46
C ASN A 531 -15.52 -17.85 13.79
N GLU A 532 -16.14 -17.52 14.93
CA GLU A 532 -15.62 -17.92 16.26
C GLU A 532 -15.39 -19.43 16.39
N ALA A 533 -16.21 -20.26 15.75
CA ALA A 533 -16.07 -21.72 15.80
C ALA A 533 -14.97 -22.25 14.85
N GLY A 534 -14.26 -21.38 14.13
CA GLY A 534 -13.25 -21.77 13.15
C GLY A 534 -13.79 -22.35 11.84
N ASN A 535 -15.09 -22.21 11.57
CA ASN A 535 -15.70 -22.56 10.29
C ASN A 535 -15.70 -21.37 9.34
N GLY A 536 -15.65 -21.62 8.04
CA GLY A 536 -15.68 -20.57 7.04
C GLY A 536 -15.19 -21.03 5.67
N ILE A 537 -14.41 -20.18 5.01
CA ILE A 537 -13.85 -20.46 3.69
C ILE A 537 -12.33 -20.18 3.66
N GLU A 538 -11.63 -20.96 2.83
CA GLU A 538 -10.27 -20.68 2.39
C GLU A 538 -10.28 -20.28 0.92
N VAL A 539 -9.49 -19.27 0.58
CA VAL A 539 -9.29 -18.80 -0.79
C VAL A 539 -7.85 -19.05 -1.21
N VAL A 540 -7.67 -19.69 -2.35
CA VAL A 540 -6.39 -19.82 -3.05
C VAL A 540 -6.59 -19.38 -4.50
N ALA A 541 -5.53 -18.84 -5.15
CA ALA A 541 -5.63 -18.41 -6.53
C ALA A 541 -4.52 -18.99 -7.41
N SER A 542 -4.68 -18.87 -8.73
CA SER A 542 -3.73 -19.36 -9.74
C SER A 542 -2.36 -18.64 -9.71
N ALA A 543 -2.27 -17.52 -9.00
CA ALA A 543 -1.07 -16.74 -8.72
C ALA A 543 -1.27 -16.00 -7.41
N PRO A 544 -0.22 -15.44 -6.78
CA PRO A 544 -0.40 -14.53 -5.65
C PRO A 544 -1.36 -13.40 -5.99
N PHE A 545 -2.23 -13.06 -5.04
CA PHE A 545 -3.32 -12.10 -5.23
C PHE A 545 -3.34 -11.07 -4.10
N SER A 546 -4.25 -10.10 -4.15
CA SER A 546 -4.49 -9.15 -3.06
C SER A 546 -5.84 -9.42 -2.42
N ALA A 547 -5.96 -9.15 -1.12
CA ALA A 547 -7.21 -9.28 -0.40
C ALA A 547 -7.34 -8.23 0.71
N SER A 548 -8.59 -7.89 1.03
CA SER A 548 -8.98 -7.13 2.22
C SER A 548 -10.34 -7.60 2.72
N ALA A 549 -10.59 -7.46 4.02
CA ALA A 549 -11.90 -7.76 4.61
C ALA A 549 -12.21 -6.69 5.66
N LEU A 550 -13.28 -5.92 5.44
CA LEU A 550 -13.66 -4.79 6.27
C LEU A 550 -15.15 -4.84 6.64
N HIS A 551 -15.52 -4.28 7.80
CA HIS A 551 -16.93 -4.00 8.13
C HIS A 551 -17.47 -2.73 7.46
N TYR A 552 -16.87 -2.34 6.34
CA TYR A 552 -17.24 -1.19 5.53
C TYR A 552 -17.40 -1.61 4.08
N THR A 553 -18.39 -1.04 3.40
CA THR A 553 -18.48 -1.19 1.95
C THR A 553 -17.58 -0.16 1.26
N ILE A 554 -17.22 -0.42 0.02
CA ILE A 554 -16.46 0.55 -0.79
C ILE A 554 -17.24 1.86 -0.91
N GLU A 555 -18.56 1.76 -1.10
CA GLU A 555 -19.47 2.91 -1.24
C GLU A 555 -19.52 3.75 0.03
N SER A 556 -19.45 3.13 1.21
CA SER A 556 -19.47 3.87 2.49
C SER A 556 -18.22 4.70 2.71
N LEU A 557 -17.08 4.29 2.12
CA LEU A 557 -15.80 4.98 2.19
C LEU A 557 -15.57 5.95 1.01
N ASP A 558 -16.39 5.90 -0.02
CA ASP A 558 -16.26 6.70 -1.26
C ASP A 558 -17.07 7.99 -1.18
N ASP A 559 -16.42 9.12 -1.31
CA ASP A 559 -17.07 10.46 -1.34
C ASP A 559 -17.70 10.81 -2.70
N GLY A 560 -17.55 9.96 -3.71
CA GLY A 560 -18.07 10.23 -5.06
C GLY A 560 -17.19 11.19 -5.87
N ALA A 561 -17.81 12.18 -6.51
CA ALA A 561 -17.11 13.04 -7.47
C ALA A 561 -16.23 14.13 -6.82
N ARG A 562 -16.43 14.43 -5.55
CA ARG A 562 -15.71 15.46 -4.78
C ARG A 562 -15.49 14.98 -3.35
N LYS A 563 -14.42 15.45 -2.74
CA LYS A 563 -14.19 15.25 -1.31
C LYS A 563 -15.29 15.93 -0.50
N ASP A 564 -15.91 15.17 0.39
CA ASP A 564 -16.84 15.69 1.38
C ASP A 564 -16.11 16.09 2.66
N GLN A 565 -16.75 16.92 3.50
CA GLN A 565 -16.28 17.23 4.85
C GLN A 565 -16.68 16.07 5.78
N ARG A 566 -15.87 15.01 5.77
CA ARG A 566 -16.09 13.75 6.51
C ARG A 566 -14.81 13.24 7.14
N HIS A 567 -14.99 12.43 8.19
CA HIS A 567 -13.91 11.76 8.92
C HIS A 567 -14.19 10.27 9.03
N SER A 568 -13.14 9.44 8.98
CA SER A 568 -13.31 7.98 9.06
C SER A 568 -14.11 7.51 10.28
N PRO A 569 -13.94 8.06 11.50
CA PRO A 569 -14.77 7.67 12.66
C PRO A 569 -16.26 8.01 12.53
N GLU A 570 -16.65 8.84 11.56
CA GLU A 570 -18.05 9.20 11.29
C GLU A 570 -18.74 8.23 10.34
N VAL A 571 -17.98 7.32 9.68
CA VAL A 571 -18.55 6.28 8.85
C VAL A 571 -19.09 5.17 9.74
N GLU A 572 -20.34 4.78 9.52
CA GLU A 572 -20.96 3.66 10.24
C GLU A 572 -20.52 2.33 9.63
N GLU A 573 -20.24 1.37 10.49
CA GLU A 573 -19.98 -0.01 10.06
C GLU A 573 -21.22 -0.65 9.46
N ALA A 574 -21.02 -1.44 8.41
CA ALA A 574 -22.08 -2.25 7.82
C ALA A 574 -22.29 -3.55 8.63
N ASP A 575 -23.52 -4.08 8.62
CA ASP A 575 -23.82 -5.39 9.19
C ASP A 575 -23.36 -6.53 8.26
N LEU A 576 -22.09 -6.46 7.85
CA LEU A 576 -21.45 -7.46 7.00
C LEU A 576 -19.92 -7.38 7.14
N THR A 577 -19.24 -8.37 6.58
CA THR A 577 -17.81 -8.35 6.29
C THR A 577 -17.61 -8.34 4.77
N ASN A 578 -17.12 -7.23 4.22
CA ASN A 578 -16.88 -7.11 2.78
C ASN A 578 -15.50 -7.68 2.43
N LEU A 579 -15.46 -8.90 1.93
CA LEU A 579 -14.25 -9.54 1.42
C LEU A 579 -13.99 -9.12 -0.02
N CYS A 580 -12.88 -8.45 -0.27
CA CYS A 580 -12.38 -8.15 -1.61
C CYS A 580 -11.23 -9.10 -1.97
N LEU A 581 -11.28 -9.66 -3.18
CA LEU A 581 -10.28 -10.57 -3.74
C LEU A 581 -9.87 -10.03 -5.10
N ASP A 582 -8.60 -9.63 -5.26
CA ASP A 582 -8.14 -8.97 -6.47
C ASP A 582 -6.96 -9.72 -7.10
N LYS A 583 -7.03 -9.94 -8.41
CA LYS A 583 -5.84 -10.29 -9.19
C LYS A 583 -4.76 -9.22 -9.02
N VAL A 584 -5.18 -7.96 -9.07
CA VAL A 584 -4.32 -6.78 -9.00
C VAL A 584 -5.13 -5.55 -8.58
N GLN A 585 -4.50 -4.67 -7.82
CA GLN A 585 -4.98 -3.34 -7.49
C GLN A 585 -3.92 -2.31 -7.88
N MET A 586 -4.35 -1.18 -8.42
CA MET A 586 -3.48 -0.06 -8.80
C MET A 586 -2.71 0.46 -7.59
N GLY A 587 -1.46 0.87 -7.82
CA GLY A 587 -0.63 1.51 -6.82
C GLY A 587 -1.19 2.83 -6.29
N LEU A 588 -0.56 3.36 -5.26
CA LEU A 588 -0.98 4.56 -4.53
C LEU A 588 -0.30 5.83 -5.04
N GLY A 589 0.97 5.70 -5.49
CA GLY A 589 1.82 6.84 -5.80
C GLY A 589 2.26 7.64 -4.57
N CYS A 590 3.25 8.52 -4.77
CA CYS A 590 3.72 9.39 -3.69
C CYS A 590 4.40 10.69 -4.16
N VAL A 591 4.56 10.92 -5.45
CA VAL A 591 5.29 12.13 -5.89
C VAL A 591 4.61 13.38 -5.35
N ASN A 592 3.31 13.50 -5.58
CA ASN A 592 2.47 14.55 -4.99
C ASN A 592 1.00 14.09 -4.87
N SER A 593 0.17 14.92 -4.25
CA SER A 593 -1.27 14.66 -4.08
C SER A 593 -2.16 15.60 -4.91
N TRP A 594 -1.64 16.16 -6.01
CA TRP A 594 -2.36 17.12 -6.88
C TRP A 594 -2.16 16.87 -8.38
N GLY A 595 -1.92 15.62 -8.79
CA GLY A 595 -1.93 15.30 -10.23
C GLY A 595 -1.07 14.11 -10.64
N THR A 596 0.00 13.80 -9.93
CA THR A 596 0.85 12.66 -10.26
C THR A 596 0.23 11.36 -9.77
N ILE A 597 0.18 10.37 -10.64
CA ILE A 597 -0.34 9.02 -10.35
C ILE A 597 0.81 8.03 -10.15
N ALA A 598 0.46 6.81 -9.71
CA ALA A 598 1.42 5.71 -9.63
C ALA A 598 2.16 5.48 -10.95
N LEU A 599 3.39 4.96 -10.87
CA LEU A 599 4.21 4.62 -12.05
C LEU A 599 3.47 3.66 -12.99
N PRO A 600 3.77 3.67 -14.31
CA PRO A 600 3.06 2.85 -15.30
C PRO A 600 2.99 1.37 -14.96
N GLU A 601 4.04 0.79 -14.39
CA GLU A 601 4.10 -0.61 -13.96
C GLU A 601 3.18 -0.95 -12.79
N TYR A 602 2.70 0.06 -12.08
CA TYR A 602 1.74 -0.06 -10.96
C TYR A 602 0.32 0.38 -11.33
N GLN A 603 0.08 0.68 -12.61
CA GLN A 603 -1.25 0.96 -13.14
C GLN A 603 -1.88 -0.29 -13.74
N ILE A 604 -3.20 -0.27 -13.92
CA ILE A 604 -3.95 -1.35 -14.56
C ILE A 604 -4.55 -0.81 -15.85
N PRO A 605 -3.83 -0.89 -16.98
CA PRO A 605 -4.33 -0.39 -18.25
C PRO A 605 -5.57 -1.16 -18.71
N TYR A 606 -6.38 -0.57 -19.57
CA TYR A 606 -7.47 -1.26 -20.24
C TYR A 606 -6.93 -2.40 -21.11
N GLY A 607 -7.50 -3.61 -21.00
CA GLY A 607 -7.03 -4.79 -21.73
C GLY A 607 -7.73 -6.07 -21.29
N ASP A 608 -7.21 -7.19 -21.76
CA ASP A 608 -7.70 -8.52 -21.39
C ASP A 608 -7.16 -8.94 -20.01
N TYR A 609 -8.04 -9.41 -19.14
CA TYR A 609 -7.67 -9.90 -17.81
C TYR A 609 -8.38 -11.20 -17.49
N GLU A 610 -7.70 -12.06 -16.74
CA GLU A 610 -8.27 -13.29 -16.21
C GLU A 610 -7.83 -13.48 -14.75
N PHE A 611 -8.75 -13.76 -13.86
CA PHE A 611 -8.53 -14.07 -12.46
C PHE A 611 -9.24 -15.36 -12.08
N THR A 612 -8.48 -16.35 -11.62
CA THR A 612 -9.02 -17.65 -11.19
C THR A 612 -8.64 -17.90 -9.74
N PHE A 613 -9.64 -18.20 -8.92
CA PHE A 613 -9.47 -18.59 -7.52
C PHE A 613 -10.45 -19.70 -7.13
N ILE A 614 -10.17 -20.35 -6.01
CA ILE A 614 -11.01 -21.42 -5.45
C ILE A 614 -11.46 -20.99 -4.05
N LEU A 615 -12.77 -21.08 -3.81
CA LEU A 615 -13.38 -21.00 -2.49
C LEU A 615 -13.55 -22.43 -1.96
N THR A 616 -12.90 -22.75 -0.86
CA THR A 616 -12.97 -24.07 -0.23
C THR A 616 -13.60 -23.95 1.16
N PRO A 617 -14.66 -24.69 1.48
CA PRO A 617 -15.20 -24.75 2.83
C PRO A 617 -14.17 -25.21 3.84
N VAL A 618 -14.04 -24.48 4.96
CA VAL A 618 -13.21 -24.85 6.12
C VAL A 618 -14.13 -25.30 7.23
N LYS A 619 -13.82 -26.46 7.82
CA LYS A 619 -14.42 -26.93 9.07
C LYS A 619 -13.34 -26.98 10.13
N HIS A 620 -13.66 -26.50 11.31
CA HIS A 620 -12.81 -26.74 12.47
C HIS A 620 -12.77 -28.25 12.75
N SER A 621 -11.62 -28.88 12.57
CA SER A 621 -11.37 -30.22 13.12
C SER A 621 -11.04 -30.03 14.60
N ILE A 622 -11.90 -30.46 15.50
CA ILE A 622 -11.51 -30.66 16.90
C ILE A 622 -10.47 -31.79 16.84
N GLU A 623 -9.20 -31.47 16.90
CA GLU A 623 -8.19 -32.45 17.25
C GLU A 623 -8.49 -32.82 18.70
N ILE A 624 -9.07 -34.00 18.89
CA ILE A 624 -9.18 -34.63 20.22
C ILE A 624 -7.73 -35.06 20.55
N GLU A 625 -7.06 -34.28 21.42
CA GLU A 625 -5.81 -34.66 22.01
C GLU A 625 -5.96 -35.97 22.84
#